data_a6caa198fa0b5f080b999186eb575318
#
_entry.id   a6caa198fa0b5f080b999186eb575318
#
_cell.length_a   1.000
_cell.length_b   1.000
_cell.length_c   1.000
_cell.angle_alpha   90.00
_cell.angle_beta   90.00
_cell.angle_gamma   90.00
#
_symmetry.space_group_name_H-M   'P 1'
#
loop_
_entity.id
_entity.type
_entity.pdbx_description
1 polymer ?
#
loop_
_entity_poly.entity_id
_entity_poly.type
_entity_poly.pdbx_seq_one_letter_code
_entity_poly.pdbx_strand_id
1 'polypeptide(L)'
;MTFESLTPAPADPILGLTEAFKKDTNPRKVNLGVGVYVDENGQTPILETVKQAEAALQKSEKSKSYLGIAGDASYGDCVQRLLFGEKHTVLSDARTRTAHTPGGTGGLRVGAEFLRLVNAEAKVWVSAPTWANHHGIFSAAGFRTHEYPYYKAAGRVLDFEAMCAALEAVPAGDIVLLHVCCHNPTGVDPTEEQWRKVAQIAAARGWIPFFDFAYQGFGAGIVEDRAALLPFAEAGIDFLVASSFSKNFGLYCERVGALTVVAKDSAAAEAALSHVKVVVRRMYSNPPGHGGRIVTHIMKDAALRAQWERELAVMRNRINGVRSQFVKSLHARNVAMDFSFIEHQRGMFSFSGLTDHQVKFLKDSKAIYMVGGGRMNVAGMTPSNMDYVCDSIAEALKL
;
A
#
# COMPACT_ATOMS: atom_id res chain seq x y z
N MET A 1 -26.17 -22.77 -22.65
CA MET A 1 -24.80 -23.11 -22.22
C MET A 1 -24.18 -21.85 -21.69
N THR A 2 -23.99 -21.76 -20.37
CA THR A 2 -23.64 -20.49 -19.73
C THR A 2 -22.18 -20.44 -19.29
N PHE A 3 -21.66 -21.54 -18.77
CA PHE A 3 -20.27 -21.57 -18.25
C PHE A 3 -19.31 -22.50 -19.05
N GLU A 4 -19.83 -23.32 -19.95
CA GLU A 4 -19.05 -24.31 -20.73
C GLU A 4 -18.05 -23.68 -21.72
N SER A 5 -18.30 -22.42 -22.11
CA SER A 5 -17.39 -21.64 -22.97
C SER A 5 -16.29 -20.90 -22.22
N LEU A 6 -16.30 -20.95 -20.87
CA LEU A 6 -15.29 -20.28 -20.06
C LEU A 6 -13.99 -21.08 -20.03
N THR A 7 -12.90 -20.46 -20.45
CA THR A 7 -11.56 -20.96 -20.17
C THR A 7 -11.11 -20.50 -18.78
N PRO A 8 -10.25 -21.26 -18.07
CA PRO A 8 -9.68 -20.79 -16.81
C PRO A 8 -9.03 -19.42 -16.95
N ALA A 9 -9.36 -18.51 -16.04
CA ALA A 9 -8.72 -17.20 -15.98
C ALA A 9 -7.20 -17.36 -15.70
N PRO A 10 -6.35 -16.46 -16.22
CA PRO A 10 -4.93 -16.48 -15.89
C PRO A 10 -4.74 -16.30 -14.39
N ALA A 11 -3.76 -17.02 -13.82
CA ALA A 11 -3.44 -16.91 -12.41
C ALA A 11 -2.92 -15.51 -12.07
N ASP A 12 -3.35 -14.97 -10.93
CA ASP A 12 -2.80 -13.72 -10.42
C ASP A 12 -1.29 -13.86 -10.19
N PRO A 13 -0.44 -12.93 -10.63
CA PRO A 13 1.02 -13.04 -10.53
C PRO A 13 1.55 -13.22 -9.09
N ILE A 14 0.84 -12.72 -8.09
CA ILE A 14 1.24 -12.78 -6.68
C ILE A 14 0.57 -13.96 -5.98
N LEU A 15 -0.75 -14.11 -6.12
CA LEU A 15 -1.51 -15.19 -5.48
C LEU A 15 -1.17 -16.55 -6.08
N GLY A 16 -1.00 -16.63 -7.40
CA GLY A 16 -0.56 -17.86 -8.08
C GLY A 16 0.84 -18.31 -7.62
N LEU A 17 1.74 -17.36 -7.35
CA LEU A 17 3.06 -17.66 -6.77
C LEU A 17 2.93 -18.24 -5.35
N THR A 18 2.01 -17.72 -4.55
CA THR A 18 1.73 -18.22 -3.20
C THR A 18 1.15 -19.64 -3.23
N GLU A 19 0.27 -19.93 -4.18
CA GLU A 19 -0.26 -21.29 -4.38
C GLU A 19 0.83 -22.27 -4.81
N ALA A 20 1.69 -21.87 -5.75
CA ALA A 20 2.84 -22.67 -6.16
C ALA A 20 3.77 -22.97 -4.99
N PHE A 21 4.09 -21.96 -4.17
CA PHE A 21 4.88 -22.14 -2.94
C PHE A 21 4.24 -23.13 -1.96
N LYS A 22 2.92 -23.07 -1.77
CA LYS A 22 2.23 -24.00 -0.87
C LYS A 22 2.33 -25.47 -1.35
N LYS A 23 2.26 -25.67 -2.66
CA LYS A 23 2.33 -27.01 -3.29
C LYS A 23 3.76 -27.58 -3.36
N ASP A 24 4.77 -26.75 -3.29
CA ASP A 24 6.17 -27.18 -3.30
C ASP A 24 6.51 -27.94 -2.02
N THR A 25 7.10 -29.11 -2.15
CA THR A 25 7.52 -29.98 -1.04
C THR A 25 8.98 -29.79 -0.62
N ASN A 26 9.71 -28.87 -1.27
CA ASN A 26 11.11 -28.60 -0.94
C ASN A 26 11.22 -28.05 0.50
N PRO A 27 11.97 -28.73 1.41
CA PRO A 27 12.07 -28.29 2.80
C PRO A 27 12.81 -26.94 2.98
N ARG A 28 13.58 -26.51 1.97
CA ARG A 28 14.31 -25.23 1.97
C ARG A 28 13.61 -24.13 1.19
N LYS A 29 12.33 -24.33 0.81
CA LYS A 29 11.58 -23.32 0.06
C LYS A 29 11.45 -22.00 0.83
N VAL A 30 11.61 -20.87 0.15
CA VAL A 30 11.52 -19.53 0.72
C VAL A 30 10.50 -18.70 -0.08
N ASN A 31 9.59 -18.02 0.61
CA ASN A 31 8.61 -17.15 -0.03
C ASN A 31 8.99 -15.66 0.17
N LEU A 32 9.50 -15.04 -0.87
CA LEU A 32 9.77 -13.60 -0.95
C LEU A 32 8.76 -12.85 -1.83
N GLY A 33 7.69 -13.52 -2.28
CA GLY A 33 6.69 -12.93 -3.17
C GLY A 33 5.49 -12.34 -2.43
N VAL A 34 5.14 -12.88 -1.25
CA VAL A 34 3.93 -12.51 -0.52
C VAL A 34 4.05 -11.14 0.17
N GLY A 35 2.95 -10.38 0.17
CA GLY A 35 2.92 -9.02 0.70
C GLY A 35 2.47 -8.93 2.17
N VAL A 36 2.97 -9.81 3.04
CA VAL A 36 2.71 -9.78 4.49
C VAL A 36 4.00 -9.59 5.27
N TYR A 37 3.90 -8.99 6.45
CA TYR A 37 5.02 -8.96 7.40
C TYR A 37 5.24 -10.36 7.98
N VAL A 38 6.50 -10.73 8.11
CA VAL A 38 6.94 -11.98 8.73
C VAL A 38 8.00 -11.63 9.78
N ASP A 39 7.91 -12.23 10.96
CA ASP A 39 8.88 -12.06 12.04
C ASP A 39 10.16 -12.92 11.83
N GLU A 40 11.07 -12.91 12.78
CA GLU A 40 12.32 -13.70 12.73
C GLU A 40 12.09 -15.22 12.73
N ASN A 41 10.92 -15.67 13.18
CA ASN A 41 10.52 -17.08 13.22
C ASN A 41 9.74 -17.52 11.97
N GLY A 42 9.57 -16.62 10.98
CA GLY A 42 8.80 -16.93 9.78
C GLY A 42 7.28 -16.84 9.98
N GLN A 43 6.80 -16.22 11.05
CA GLN A 43 5.38 -16.12 11.39
C GLN A 43 4.84 -14.72 11.09
N THR A 44 3.56 -14.62 10.77
CA THR A 44 2.82 -13.35 10.71
C THR A 44 2.11 -13.16 12.07
N PRO A 45 2.66 -12.34 12.98
CA PRO A 45 2.11 -12.21 14.32
C PRO A 45 0.82 -11.40 14.33
N ILE A 46 -0.08 -11.71 15.26
CA ILE A 46 -1.14 -10.79 15.68
C ILE A 46 -0.53 -9.84 16.70
N LEU A 47 -0.68 -8.52 16.50
CA LEU A 47 -0.18 -7.52 17.43
C LEU A 47 -0.84 -7.67 18.81
N GLU A 48 -0.09 -7.46 19.87
CA GLU A 48 -0.64 -7.58 21.21
C GLU A 48 -1.73 -6.55 21.49
N THR A 49 -1.59 -5.34 20.95
CA THR A 49 -2.64 -4.30 20.98
C THR A 49 -3.93 -4.75 20.30
N VAL A 50 -3.85 -5.52 19.21
CA VAL A 50 -5.02 -6.09 18.53
C VAL A 50 -5.73 -7.09 19.44
N LYS A 51 -4.99 -8.02 20.07
CA LYS A 51 -5.56 -8.99 21.03
C LYS A 51 -6.24 -8.30 22.22
N GLN A 52 -5.63 -7.24 22.75
CA GLN A 52 -6.21 -6.46 23.86
C GLN A 52 -7.50 -5.76 23.42
N ALA A 53 -7.52 -5.17 22.22
CA ALA A 53 -8.70 -4.55 21.67
C ALA A 53 -9.83 -5.58 21.43
N GLU A 54 -9.53 -6.74 20.87
CA GLU A 54 -10.48 -7.83 20.67
C GLU A 54 -11.11 -8.30 21.99
N ALA A 55 -10.28 -8.51 23.02
CA ALA A 55 -10.75 -8.91 24.34
C ALA A 55 -11.66 -7.84 24.99
N ALA A 56 -11.36 -6.55 24.80
CA ALA A 56 -12.21 -5.45 25.26
C ALA A 56 -13.53 -5.39 24.50
N LEU A 57 -13.50 -5.54 23.18
CA LEU A 57 -14.67 -5.55 22.31
C LEU A 57 -15.58 -6.74 22.63
N GLN A 58 -15.04 -7.92 22.86
CA GLN A 58 -15.80 -9.10 23.24
C GLN A 58 -16.67 -8.85 24.49
N LYS A 59 -16.14 -8.10 25.47
CA LYS A 59 -16.84 -7.77 26.70
C LYS A 59 -17.87 -6.64 26.54
N SER A 60 -17.60 -5.69 25.65
CA SER A 60 -18.38 -4.44 25.54
C SER A 60 -19.42 -4.46 24.44
N GLU A 61 -19.22 -5.24 23.37
CA GLU A 61 -20.17 -5.33 22.26
C GLU A 61 -21.47 -5.99 22.66
N LYS A 62 -22.58 -5.28 22.37
CA LYS A 62 -23.93 -5.77 22.66
C LYS A 62 -24.74 -6.14 21.41
N SER A 63 -24.23 -5.82 20.22
CA SER A 63 -24.97 -6.02 18.98
C SER A 63 -24.02 -6.19 17.80
N LYS A 64 -24.45 -6.99 16.83
CA LYS A 64 -23.85 -7.13 15.49
C LYS A 64 -24.72 -6.48 14.40
N SER A 65 -25.53 -5.48 14.78
CA SER A 65 -26.30 -4.70 13.82
C SER A 65 -25.44 -4.05 12.75
N TYR A 66 -26.04 -3.82 11.59
CA TYR A 66 -25.34 -3.15 10.48
C TYR A 66 -24.83 -1.76 10.88
N LEU A 67 -23.64 -1.43 10.42
CA LEU A 67 -23.13 -0.06 10.47
C LEU A 67 -23.86 0.84 9.45
N GLY A 68 -23.72 2.13 9.58
CA GLY A 68 -24.08 3.07 8.52
C GLY A 68 -23.31 2.79 7.22
N ILE A 69 -23.81 3.29 6.10
CA ILE A 69 -23.21 3.05 4.76
C ILE A 69 -21.73 3.46 4.71
N ALA A 70 -21.38 4.59 5.34
CA ALA A 70 -19.99 5.05 5.43
C ALA A 70 -19.19 4.42 6.59
N GLY A 71 -19.78 3.53 7.37
CA GLY A 71 -19.17 2.98 8.58
C GLY A 71 -19.45 3.81 9.83
N ASP A 72 -18.63 3.62 10.86
CA ASP A 72 -18.69 4.36 12.13
C ASP A 72 -17.97 5.72 11.99
N ALA A 73 -18.61 6.80 12.42
CA ALA A 73 -18.03 8.15 12.38
C ALA A 73 -16.71 8.24 13.17
N SER A 74 -16.66 7.57 14.34
CA SER A 74 -15.44 7.54 15.15
C SER A 74 -14.26 6.87 14.44
N TYR A 75 -14.52 5.86 13.61
CA TYR A 75 -13.50 5.25 12.77
C TYR A 75 -12.99 6.27 11.74
N GLY A 76 -13.91 6.97 11.07
CA GLY A 76 -13.56 8.02 10.12
C GLY A 76 -12.69 9.11 10.74
N ASP A 77 -13.02 9.58 11.93
CA ASP A 77 -12.24 10.58 12.68
C ASP A 77 -10.82 10.07 13.01
N CYS A 78 -10.70 8.83 13.47
CA CYS A 78 -9.39 8.21 13.73
C CYS A 78 -8.52 8.15 12.45
N VAL A 79 -9.10 7.75 11.33
CA VAL A 79 -8.41 7.72 10.03
C VAL A 79 -7.93 9.11 9.63
N GLN A 80 -8.79 10.12 9.68
CA GLN A 80 -8.44 11.49 9.32
C GLN A 80 -7.30 12.05 10.18
N ARG A 81 -7.31 11.76 11.49
CA ARG A 81 -6.22 12.15 12.40
C ARG A 81 -4.91 11.41 12.12
N LEU A 82 -4.95 10.16 11.69
CA LEU A 82 -3.76 9.44 11.21
C LEU A 82 -3.18 10.08 9.96
N LEU A 83 -4.04 10.49 9.01
CA LEU A 83 -3.63 11.09 7.74
C LEU A 83 -3.05 12.50 7.89
N PHE A 84 -3.66 13.35 8.73
CA PHE A 84 -3.32 14.78 8.77
C PHE A 84 -2.75 15.24 10.12
N GLY A 85 -2.82 14.42 11.16
CA GLY A 85 -2.49 14.82 12.54
C GLY A 85 -3.63 15.57 13.21
N GLU A 86 -3.51 15.69 14.52
CA GLU A 86 -4.60 16.21 15.37
C GLU A 86 -4.97 17.68 15.12
N LYS A 87 -4.02 18.47 14.57
CA LYS A 87 -4.13 19.95 14.53
C LYS A 87 -4.16 20.53 13.12
N HIS A 88 -4.19 19.71 12.08
CA HIS A 88 -4.15 20.23 10.71
C HIS A 88 -5.47 20.93 10.36
N THR A 89 -5.38 22.07 9.69
CA THR A 89 -6.54 22.93 9.35
C THR A 89 -7.58 22.21 8.48
N VAL A 90 -7.17 21.27 7.64
CA VAL A 90 -8.09 20.45 6.83
C VAL A 90 -9.16 19.74 7.67
N LEU A 91 -8.84 19.42 8.96
CA LEU A 91 -9.78 18.83 9.90
C LEU A 91 -10.69 19.87 10.55
N SER A 92 -10.12 20.99 11.05
CA SER A 92 -10.90 22.07 11.67
C SER A 92 -11.85 22.73 10.68
N ASP A 93 -11.46 22.83 9.41
CA ASP A 93 -12.26 23.39 8.32
C ASP A 93 -13.27 22.38 7.77
N ALA A 94 -13.33 21.18 8.36
CA ALA A 94 -14.21 20.09 7.97
C ALA A 94 -14.16 19.73 6.48
N ARG A 95 -12.97 19.83 5.86
CA ARG A 95 -12.73 19.55 4.45
C ARG A 95 -12.55 18.06 4.14
N THR A 96 -12.59 17.22 5.16
CA THR A 96 -12.39 15.75 5.01
C THR A 96 -13.66 14.98 5.34
N ARG A 97 -13.91 13.91 4.57
CA ARG A 97 -14.92 12.91 4.88
C ARG A 97 -14.36 11.52 4.60
N THR A 98 -14.70 10.57 5.45
CA THR A 98 -14.14 9.20 5.35
C THR A 98 -15.27 8.16 5.31
N ALA A 99 -15.14 7.21 4.40
CA ALA A 99 -15.94 5.99 4.36
C ALA A 99 -15.05 4.79 4.69
N HIS A 100 -15.51 3.92 5.59
CA HIS A 100 -14.90 2.63 5.88
C HIS A 100 -15.07 1.70 4.68
N THR A 101 -13.99 1.04 4.27
CA THR A 101 -13.98 0.15 3.11
C THR A 101 -13.36 -1.22 3.44
N PRO A 102 -13.69 -2.28 2.69
CA PRO A 102 -13.10 -3.60 2.89
C PRO A 102 -11.65 -3.63 2.40
N GLY A 103 -10.74 -3.10 3.23
CA GLY A 103 -9.33 -2.93 2.96
C GLY A 103 -9.03 -1.78 1.97
N GLY A 104 -7.74 -1.53 1.72
CA GLY A 104 -7.29 -0.50 0.78
C GLY A 104 -7.76 -0.75 -0.66
N THR A 105 -7.81 -2.01 -1.10
CA THR A 105 -8.38 -2.38 -2.41
C THR A 105 -9.83 -1.93 -2.55
N GLY A 106 -10.63 -2.10 -1.48
CA GLY A 106 -11.99 -1.57 -1.43
C GLY A 106 -12.01 -0.04 -1.52
N GLY A 107 -11.08 0.63 -0.83
CA GLY A 107 -10.92 2.10 -0.90
C GLY A 107 -10.60 2.58 -2.32
N LEU A 108 -9.63 1.95 -2.97
CA LEU A 108 -9.28 2.25 -4.36
C LEU A 108 -10.46 2.04 -5.31
N ARG A 109 -11.18 0.91 -5.17
CA ARG A 109 -12.32 0.62 -6.04
C ARG A 109 -13.49 1.57 -5.80
N VAL A 110 -13.84 1.87 -4.56
CA VAL A 110 -14.90 2.84 -4.23
C VAL A 110 -14.53 4.23 -4.76
N GLY A 111 -13.26 4.64 -4.59
CA GLY A 111 -12.76 5.90 -5.14
C GLY A 111 -12.81 5.95 -6.66
N ALA A 112 -12.44 4.87 -7.33
CA ALA A 112 -12.54 4.77 -8.79
C ALA A 112 -14.00 4.90 -9.28
N GLU A 113 -14.94 4.18 -8.67
CA GLU A 113 -16.37 4.28 -9.01
C GLU A 113 -16.93 5.69 -8.73
N PHE A 114 -16.48 6.32 -7.64
CA PHE A 114 -16.86 7.70 -7.33
C PHE A 114 -16.32 8.68 -8.38
N LEU A 115 -15.04 8.58 -8.73
CA LEU A 115 -14.43 9.43 -9.75
C LEU A 115 -15.05 9.21 -11.15
N ARG A 116 -15.56 8.01 -11.42
CA ARG A 116 -16.32 7.74 -12.64
C ARG A 116 -17.62 8.57 -12.73
N LEU A 117 -18.24 8.86 -11.58
CA LEU A 117 -19.41 9.75 -11.52
C LEU A 117 -19.01 11.23 -11.72
N VAL A 118 -17.79 11.60 -11.32
CA VAL A 118 -17.27 12.98 -11.45
C VAL A 118 -16.85 13.27 -12.89
N ASN A 119 -16.06 12.37 -13.49
CA ASN A 119 -15.59 12.48 -14.86
C ASN A 119 -15.45 11.09 -15.51
N ALA A 120 -16.44 10.70 -16.29
CA ALA A 120 -16.49 9.39 -16.94
C ALA A 120 -15.41 9.21 -18.03
N GLU A 121 -14.91 10.29 -18.60
CA GLU A 121 -13.93 10.26 -19.69
C GLU A 121 -12.47 10.40 -19.20
N ALA A 122 -12.27 10.63 -17.90
CA ALA A 122 -10.94 10.75 -17.31
C ALA A 122 -10.10 9.50 -17.59
N LYS A 123 -8.81 9.70 -17.71
CA LYS A 123 -7.80 8.64 -17.71
C LYS A 123 -7.17 8.52 -16.34
N VAL A 124 -6.66 7.34 -16.01
CA VAL A 124 -5.93 7.11 -14.75
C VAL A 124 -4.46 6.91 -15.08
N TRP A 125 -3.63 7.76 -14.53
CA TRP A 125 -2.18 7.70 -14.69
C TRP A 125 -1.56 7.02 -13.48
N VAL A 126 -0.79 5.96 -13.71
CA VAL A 126 -0.13 5.15 -12.68
C VAL A 126 1.37 5.18 -12.87
N SER A 127 2.14 4.98 -11.81
CA SER A 127 3.61 4.92 -11.92
C SER A 127 4.08 3.69 -12.72
N ALA A 128 5.17 3.82 -13.45
CA ALA A 128 5.85 2.71 -14.13
C ALA A 128 7.17 2.36 -13.38
N PRO A 129 7.23 1.21 -12.67
CA PRO A 129 6.15 0.23 -12.42
C PRO A 129 5.18 0.68 -11.32
N THR A 130 4.08 -0.06 -11.16
CA THR A 130 3.12 0.09 -10.06
C THR A 130 2.69 -1.28 -9.51
N TRP A 131 1.91 -1.30 -8.44
CA TRP A 131 1.25 -2.53 -7.99
C TRP A 131 0.28 -3.03 -9.09
N ALA A 132 0.52 -4.24 -9.57
CA ALA A 132 -0.18 -4.77 -10.76
C ALA A 132 -1.71 -4.69 -10.67
N ASN A 133 -2.28 -4.82 -9.45
CA ASN A 133 -3.73 -4.76 -9.28
C ASN A 133 -4.33 -3.36 -9.47
N HIS A 134 -3.53 -2.29 -9.51
CA HIS A 134 -4.02 -0.95 -9.86
C HIS A 134 -4.69 -0.96 -11.24
N HIS A 135 -4.04 -1.54 -12.24
CA HIS A 135 -4.63 -1.67 -13.58
C HIS A 135 -5.97 -2.41 -13.55
N GLY A 136 -6.04 -3.53 -12.82
CA GLY A 136 -7.26 -4.32 -12.67
C GLY A 136 -8.40 -3.56 -11.99
N ILE A 137 -8.11 -2.83 -10.90
CA ILE A 137 -9.10 -2.06 -10.14
C ILE A 137 -9.71 -0.96 -11.00
N PHE A 138 -8.86 -0.14 -11.66
CA PHE A 138 -9.33 1.00 -12.45
C PHE A 138 -9.99 0.55 -13.76
N SER A 139 -9.45 -0.47 -14.43
CA SER A 139 -10.09 -1.04 -15.64
C SER A 139 -11.46 -1.63 -15.33
N ALA A 140 -11.62 -2.33 -14.20
CA ALA A 140 -12.91 -2.85 -13.77
C ALA A 140 -13.92 -1.75 -13.40
N ALA A 141 -13.46 -0.54 -13.05
CA ALA A 141 -14.31 0.64 -12.88
C ALA A 141 -14.58 1.38 -14.21
N GLY A 142 -14.07 0.87 -15.34
CA GLY A 142 -14.29 1.42 -16.68
C GLY A 142 -13.30 2.51 -17.09
N PHE A 143 -12.19 2.69 -16.37
CA PHE A 143 -11.14 3.61 -16.77
C PHE A 143 -10.07 2.95 -17.64
N ARG A 144 -9.45 3.75 -18.51
CA ARG A 144 -8.19 3.39 -19.16
C ARG A 144 -7.02 3.85 -18.30
N THR A 145 -6.06 2.96 -18.06
CA THR A 145 -4.84 3.29 -17.35
C THR A 145 -3.73 3.68 -18.31
N HIS A 146 -2.97 4.70 -17.94
CA HIS A 146 -1.75 5.16 -18.62
C HIS A 146 -0.62 5.16 -17.61
N GLU A 147 0.62 5.05 -18.08
CA GLU A 147 1.79 5.03 -17.21
C GLU A 147 2.55 6.34 -17.29
N TYR A 148 3.09 6.80 -16.17
CA TYR A 148 4.09 7.86 -16.11
C TYR A 148 5.43 7.29 -15.60
N PRO A 149 6.58 7.81 -16.08
CA PRO A 149 7.90 7.41 -15.61
C PRO A 149 8.02 7.60 -14.09
N TYR A 150 8.58 6.61 -13.40
CA TYR A 150 8.78 6.67 -11.95
C TYR A 150 10.15 6.12 -11.54
N TYR A 151 10.54 4.96 -12.06
CA TYR A 151 11.74 4.25 -11.62
C TYR A 151 12.76 4.14 -12.76
N LYS A 152 13.97 4.64 -12.51
CA LYS A 152 15.09 4.55 -13.43
C LYS A 152 15.92 3.32 -13.09
N ALA A 153 15.79 2.28 -13.91
CA ALA A 153 16.47 1.00 -13.68
C ALA A 153 18.00 1.12 -13.67
N ALA A 154 18.58 1.96 -14.52
CA ALA A 154 20.03 2.16 -14.62
C ALA A 154 20.67 2.70 -13.33
N GLY A 155 19.96 3.53 -12.57
CA GLY A 155 20.42 4.07 -11.28
C GLY A 155 19.73 3.48 -10.07
N ARG A 156 18.69 2.68 -10.29
CA ARG A 156 17.83 2.11 -9.24
C ARG A 156 17.24 3.16 -8.29
N VAL A 157 16.88 4.31 -8.86
CA VAL A 157 16.40 5.51 -8.19
C VAL A 157 15.09 6.00 -8.79
N LEU A 158 14.46 6.96 -8.12
CA LEU A 158 13.33 7.71 -8.67
C LEU A 158 13.79 8.52 -9.90
N ASP A 159 13.09 8.39 -11.01
CA ASP A 159 13.27 9.27 -12.19
C ASP A 159 12.41 10.52 -12.04
N PHE A 160 12.78 11.37 -11.09
CA PHE A 160 11.94 12.49 -10.69
C PHE A 160 11.75 13.53 -11.79
N GLU A 161 12.76 13.77 -12.63
CA GLU A 161 12.66 14.71 -13.75
C GLU A 161 11.68 14.21 -14.80
N ALA A 162 11.80 12.95 -15.22
CA ALA A 162 10.89 12.36 -16.18
C ALA A 162 9.46 12.23 -15.61
N MET A 163 9.32 11.92 -14.31
CA MET A 163 8.05 11.92 -13.60
C MET A 163 7.39 13.31 -13.67
N CYS A 164 8.10 14.37 -13.31
CA CYS A 164 7.57 15.74 -13.35
C CYS A 164 7.14 16.14 -14.76
N ALA A 165 7.99 15.91 -15.76
CA ALA A 165 7.68 16.23 -17.15
C ALA A 165 6.42 15.52 -17.65
N ALA A 166 6.23 14.24 -17.28
CA ALA A 166 5.02 13.51 -17.61
C ALA A 166 3.79 14.05 -16.87
N LEU A 167 3.91 14.35 -15.58
CA LEU A 167 2.80 14.91 -14.77
C LEU A 167 2.40 16.32 -15.22
N GLU A 168 3.33 17.11 -15.72
CA GLU A 168 3.04 18.41 -16.34
C GLU A 168 2.24 18.30 -17.65
N ALA A 169 2.28 17.13 -18.32
CA ALA A 169 1.53 16.85 -19.52
C ALA A 169 0.14 16.23 -19.26
N VAL A 170 -0.17 15.82 -18.04
CA VAL A 170 -1.45 15.21 -17.70
C VAL A 170 -2.58 16.23 -17.86
N PRO A 171 -3.67 15.90 -18.59
CA PRO A 171 -4.81 16.77 -18.77
C PRO A 171 -5.53 17.09 -17.46
N ALA A 172 -6.14 18.27 -17.39
CA ALA A 172 -7.01 18.65 -16.29
C ALA A 172 -8.20 17.67 -16.19
N GLY A 173 -8.54 17.27 -14.96
CA GLY A 173 -9.62 16.34 -14.69
C GLY A 173 -9.26 14.86 -14.86
N ASP A 174 -8.09 14.52 -15.42
CA ASP A 174 -7.55 13.17 -15.34
C ASP A 174 -7.12 12.82 -13.90
N ILE A 175 -6.93 11.55 -13.60
CA ILE A 175 -6.62 11.04 -12.27
C ILE A 175 -5.16 10.60 -12.25
N VAL A 176 -4.39 11.03 -11.24
CA VAL A 176 -3.03 10.56 -11.02
C VAL A 176 -2.98 9.74 -9.74
N LEU A 177 -2.68 8.45 -9.86
CA LEU A 177 -2.50 7.56 -8.73
C LEU A 177 -1.07 7.66 -8.21
N LEU A 178 -0.95 7.94 -6.91
CA LEU A 178 0.29 8.17 -6.21
C LEU A 178 0.40 7.26 -4.99
N HIS A 179 1.54 6.61 -4.77
CA HIS A 179 1.80 5.94 -3.50
C HIS A 179 2.33 6.97 -2.48
N VAL A 180 1.71 7.04 -1.31
CA VAL A 180 2.13 8.02 -0.27
C VAL A 180 3.52 7.71 0.24
N CYS A 181 3.81 6.44 0.53
CA CYS A 181 5.12 5.96 0.97
C CYS A 181 5.29 4.47 0.63
N CYS A 182 6.52 3.97 0.74
CA CYS A 182 6.87 2.56 0.55
C CYS A 182 6.37 2.05 -0.80
N HIS A 183 6.71 2.76 -1.86
CA HIS A 183 6.22 2.50 -3.21
C HIS A 183 6.34 1.02 -3.61
N ASN A 184 5.23 0.41 -3.97
CA ASN A 184 5.18 -0.97 -4.42
C ASN A 184 5.20 -1.03 -5.96
N PRO A 185 6.25 -1.57 -6.62
CA PRO A 185 7.19 -2.57 -6.08
C PRO A 185 8.58 -2.05 -5.69
N THR A 186 8.90 -0.78 -5.90
CA THR A 186 10.31 -0.32 -5.93
C THR A 186 10.91 -0.05 -4.54
N GLY A 187 10.10 0.31 -3.55
CA GLY A 187 10.60 0.81 -2.27
C GLY A 187 11.27 2.19 -2.33
N VAL A 188 11.18 2.88 -3.47
CA VAL A 188 11.78 4.21 -3.68
C VAL A 188 10.68 5.26 -3.60
N ASP A 189 10.82 6.22 -2.71
CA ASP A 189 9.82 7.26 -2.46
C ASP A 189 10.40 8.65 -2.78
N PRO A 190 9.57 9.62 -3.22
CA PRO A 190 9.96 11.02 -3.33
C PRO A 190 10.28 11.63 -1.97
N THR A 191 11.18 12.60 -1.94
CA THR A 191 11.44 13.43 -0.75
C THR A 191 10.29 14.41 -0.48
N GLU A 192 10.27 15.03 0.71
CA GLU A 192 9.26 16.05 1.03
C GLU A 192 9.29 17.23 0.05
N GLU A 193 10.48 17.66 -0.38
CA GLU A 193 10.64 18.72 -1.37
C GLU A 193 10.06 18.30 -2.72
N GLN A 194 10.33 17.07 -3.14
CA GLN A 194 9.78 16.50 -4.36
C GLN A 194 8.24 16.40 -4.29
N TRP A 195 7.67 16.03 -3.15
CA TRP A 195 6.22 16.03 -2.95
C TRP A 195 5.61 17.43 -3.05
N ARG A 196 6.28 18.48 -2.52
CA ARG A 196 5.85 19.87 -2.71
C ARG A 196 5.82 20.26 -4.19
N LYS A 197 6.84 19.84 -4.97
CA LYS A 197 6.87 20.08 -6.42
C LYS A 197 5.72 19.35 -7.13
N VAL A 198 5.44 18.11 -6.80
CA VAL A 198 4.32 17.35 -7.40
C VAL A 198 2.97 17.99 -7.05
N ALA A 199 2.78 18.49 -5.83
CA ALA A 199 1.57 19.21 -5.43
C ALA A 199 1.40 20.53 -6.22
N GLN A 200 2.48 21.27 -6.47
CA GLN A 200 2.46 22.46 -7.32
C GLN A 200 2.05 22.14 -8.76
N ILE A 201 2.56 21.03 -9.32
CA ILE A 201 2.17 20.56 -10.66
C ILE A 201 0.67 20.20 -10.65
N ALA A 202 0.19 19.46 -9.65
CA ALA A 202 -1.23 19.11 -9.53
C ALA A 202 -2.13 20.33 -9.51
N ALA A 203 -1.79 21.32 -8.68
CA ALA A 203 -2.54 22.58 -8.58
C ALA A 203 -2.54 23.37 -9.89
N ALA A 204 -1.41 23.44 -10.59
CA ALA A 204 -1.27 24.15 -11.85
C ALA A 204 -1.97 23.45 -13.03
N ARG A 205 -1.97 22.11 -13.04
CA ARG A 205 -2.51 21.31 -14.15
C ARG A 205 -3.97 20.91 -13.95
N GLY A 206 -4.46 20.86 -12.70
CA GLY A 206 -5.86 20.54 -12.39
C GLY A 206 -6.23 19.06 -12.56
N TRP A 207 -5.26 18.12 -12.51
CA TRP A 207 -5.55 16.72 -12.41
C TRP A 207 -5.87 16.32 -10.95
N ILE A 208 -6.58 15.23 -10.76
CA ILE A 208 -7.07 14.78 -9.45
C ILE A 208 -6.08 13.81 -8.84
N PRO A 209 -5.41 14.13 -7.71
CA PRO A 209 -4.59 13.17 -6.98
C PRO A 209 -5.44 12.07 -6.36
N PHE A 210 -5.03 10.82 -6.54
CA PHE A 210 -5.57 9.69 -5.80
C PHE A 210 -4.42 8.93 -5.13
N PHE A 211 -4.39 8.94 -3.82
CA PHE A 211 -3.32 8.33 -3.04
C PHE A 211 -3.66 6.91 -2.62
N ASP A 212 -2.72 5.97 -2.85
CA ASP A 212 -2.69 4.66 -2.18
C ASP A 212 -1.78 4.74 -0.95
N PHE A 213 -2.35 4.50 0.22
CA PHE A 213 -1.66 4.58 1.50
C PHE A 213 -1.77 3.27 2.28
N ALA A 214 -1.12 2.23 1.77
CA ALA A 214 -1.18 0.89 2.35
C ALA A 214 -0.10 0.61 3.41
N TYR A 215 0.91 1.48 3.55
CA TYR A 215 2.13 1.18 4.33
C TYR A 215 2.48 2.25 5.36
N GLN A 216 1.54 3.05 5.84
CA GLN A 216 1.79 4.06 6.87
C GLN A 216 2.46 3.46 8.11
N GLY A 217 3.61 4.02 8.49
CA GLY A 217 4.43 3.59 9.61
C GLY A 217 5.56 2.62 9.24
N PHE A 218 5.64 2.15 7.99
CA PHE A 218 6.70 1.24 7.53
C PHE A 218 7.84 1.95 6.79
N GLY A 219 7.69 3.21 6.41
CA GLY A 219 8.76 4.01 5.80
C GLY A 219 9.72 4.54 6.85
N ALA A 220 9.40 5.66 7.44
CA ALA A 220 10.15 6.32 8.50
C ALA A 220 9.37 6.38 9.83
N GLY A 221 8.06 6.52 9.78
CA GLY A 221 7.19 6.59 10.96
C GLY A 221 5.77 6.98 10.58
N ILE A 222 4.85 6.96 11.55
CA ILE A 222 3.44 7.32 11.34
C ILE A 222 3.30 8.77 10.87
N VAL A 223 4.11 9.67 11.43
CA VAL A 223 4.06 11.12 11.16
C VAL A 223 4.80 11.42 9.86
N GLU A 224 5.97 10.87 9.70
CA GLU A 224 6.84 11.08 8.55
C GLU A 224 6.20 10.55 7.26
N ASP A 225 5.59 9.38 7.31
CA ASP A 225 5.03 8.73 6.13
C ASP A 225 3.80 9.44 5.55
N ARG A 226 3.12 10.29 6.33
CA ARG A 226 2.00 11.10 5.84
C ARG A 226 2.42 12.44 5.21
N ALA A 227 3.70 12.81 5.32
CA ALA A 227 4.20 14.12 4.86
C ALA A 227 3.87 14.39 3.39
N ALA A 228 3.78 13.36 2.56
CA ALA A 228 3.38 13.47 1.15
C ALA A 228 1.98 14.10 0.95
N LEU A 229 1.05 13.94 1.88
CA LEU A 229 -0.33 14.43 1.76
C LEU A 229 -0.44 15.93 2.06
N LEU A 230 0.43 16.46 2.93
CA LEU A 230 0.29 17.81 3.49
C LEU A 230 0.38 18.89 2.42
N PRO A 231 1.33 18.89 1.46
CA PRO A 231 1.40 19.92 0.43
C PRO A 231 0.14 20.01 -0.44
N PHE A 232 -0.54 18.89 -0.68
CA PHE A 232 -1.79 18.87 -1.46
C PHE A 232 -2.96 19.44 -0.66
N ALA A 233 -3.03 19.12 0.64
CA ALA A 233 -4.04 19.69 1.54
C ALA A 233 -3.86 21.21 1.72
N GLU A 234 -2.62 21.69 1.82
CA GLU A 234 -2.23 23.09 1.91
C GLU A 234 -2.51 23.85 0.61
N ALA A 235 -2.30 23.22 -0.54
CA ALA A 235 -2.62 23.78 -1.84
C ALA A 235 -4.14 23.95 -2.10
N GLY A 236 -4.98 23.39 -1.21
CA GLY A 236 -6.44 23.52 -1.32
C GLY A 236 -7.09 22.73 -2.45
N ILE A 237 -6.37 21.80 -3.05
CA ILE A 237 -6.89 20.95 -4.13
C ILE A 237 -7.72 19.78 -3.59
N ASP A 238 -8.64 19.29 -4.42
CA ASP A 238 -9.45 18.13 -4.13
C ASP A 238 -8.63 16.85 -4.41
N PHE A 239 -8.65 15.87 -3.50
CA PHE A 239 -7.98 14.60 -3.70
C PHE A 239 -8.60 13.45 -2.89
N LEU A 240 -8.21 12.23 -3.18
CA LEU A 240 -8.64 11.02 -2.50
C LEU A 240 -7.46 10.29 -1.85
N VAL A 241 -7.72 9.64 -0.72
CA VAL A 241 -6.76 8.75 -0.06
C VAL A 241 -7.41 7.41 0.23
N ALA A 242 -6.89 6.33 -0.34
CA ALA A 242 -7.24 4.96 0.01
C ALA A 242 -6.26 4.43 1.05
N SER A 243 -6.72 4.32 2.29
CA SER A 243 -5.92 3.80 3.41
C SER A 243 -6.16 2.31 3.62
N SER A 244 -5.14 1.60 4.08
CA SER A 244 -5.26 0.19 4.46
C SER A 244 -4.64 -0.06 5.84
N PHE A 245 -5.35 -0.81 6.67
CA PHE A 245 -4.88 -1.26 7.99
C PHE A 245 -4.47 -2.74 7.99
N SER A 246 -4.34 -3.33 6.80
CA SER A 246 -3.87 -4.72 6.64
C SER A 246 -2.47 -4.92 7.21
N LYS A 247 -1.55 -3.95 7.00
CA LYS A 247 -0.14 -4.12 7.36
C LYS A 247 0.17 -3.50 8.72
N ASN A 248 -0.14 -2.23 8.92
CA ASN A 248 0.24 -1.50 10.13
C ASN A 248 -0.54 -1.91 11.40
N PHE A 249 -1.67 -2.58 11.25
CA PHE A 249 -2.38 -3.26 12.34
C PHE A 249 -2.31 -4.78 12.26
N GLY A 250 -1.69 -5.36 11.22
CA GLY A 250 -1.67 -6.82 11.01
C GLY A 250 -3.05 -7.43 10.72
N LEU A 251 -4.02 -6.64 10.29
CA LEU A 251 -5.43 -7.04 10.09
C LEU A 251 -5.70 -7.51 8.64
N TYR A 252 -4.83 -8.33 8.09
CA TYR A 252 -4.86 -8.76 6.69
C TYR A 252 -6.18 -9.43 6.28
N CYS A 253 -6.71 -10.32 7.10
CA CYS A 253 -7.94 -11.07 6.83
C CYS A 253 -9.21 -10.32 7.27
N GLU A 254 -9.09 -9.29 8.12
CA GLU A 254 -10.23 -8.53 8.63
C GLU A 254 -10.76 -7.49 7.63
N ARG A 255 -10.03 -7.25 6.54
CA ARG A 255 -10.42 -6.35 5.46
C ARG A 255 -10.76 -4.95 5.93
N VAL A 256 -9.84 -4.28 6.59
CA VAL A 256 -10.00 -2.93 7.15
C VAL A 256 -9.25 -1.91 6.32
N GLY A 257 -9.96 -0.89 5.85
CA GLY A 257 -9.42 0.22 5.10
C GLY A 257 -10.39 1.40 5.09
N ALA A 258 -10.03 2.44 4.38
CA ALA A 258 -10.85 3.64 4.26
C ALA A 258 -10.66 4.33 2.91
N LEU A 259 -11.68 5.01 2.44
CA LEU A 259 -11.57 6.06 1.44
C LEU A 259 -11.82 7.40 2.13
N THR A 260 -10.82 8.27 2.13
CA THR A 260 -10.95 9.65 2.60
C THR A 260 -10.99 10.58 1.40
N VAL A 261 -12.04 11.38 1.32
CA VAL A 261 -12.15 12.51 0.39
C VAL A 261 -11.62 13.76 1.09
N VAL A 262 -10.77 14.51 0.42
CA VAL A 262 -10.37 15.87 0.80
C VAL A 262 -10.89 16.82 -0.24
N ALA A 263 -11.65 17.82 0.17
CA ALA A 263 -12.27 18.78 -0.73
C ALA A 263 -11.86 20.22 -0.39
N LYS A 264 -12.15 21.14 -1.29
CA LYS A 264 -11.86 22.58 -1.12
C LYS A 264 -12.54 23.18 0.10
N ASP A 265 -13.75 22.70 0.43
CA ASP A 265 -14.56 23.16 1.57
C ASP A 265 -15.44 22.03 2.15
N SER A 266 -16.08 22.30 3.27
CA SER A 266 -16.93 21.35 3.99
C SER A 266 -18.18 20.93 3.18
N ALA A 267 -18.77 21.84 2.41
CA ALA A 267 -19.97 21.54 1.62
C ALA A 267 -19.63 20.58 0.46
N ALA A 268 -18.51 20.82 -0.21
CA ALA A 268 -18.00 19.93 -1.25
C ALA A 268 -17.62 18.55 -0.69
N ALA A 269 -17.01 18.49 0.51
CA ALA A 269 -16.67 17.24 1.17
C ALA A 269 -17.93 16.42 1.53
N GLU A 270 -18.99 17.07 2.01
CA GLU A 270 -20.26 16.38 2.35
C GLU A 270 -20.98 15.90 1.07
N ALA A 271 -21.01 16.72 0.03
CA ALA A 271 -21.56 16.32 -1.26
C ALA A 271 -20.83 15.10 -1.83
N ALA A 272 -19.49 15.11 -1.81
CA ALA A 272 -18.69 13.99 -2.26
C ALA A 272 -18.97 12.72 -1.43
N LEU A 273 -19.04 12.81 -0.09
CA LEU A 273 -19.39 11.66 0.76
C LEU A 273 -20.78 11.11 0.42
N SER A 274 -21.75 11.96 0.08
CA SER A 274 -23.08 11.51 -0.30
C SER A 274 -23.05 10.59 -1.54
N HIS A 275 -22.26 10.94 -2.55
CA HIS A 275 -22.02 10.11 -3.73
C HIS A 275 -21.21 8.85 -3.43
N VAL A 276 -20.18 8.96 -2.58
CA VAL A 276 -19.44 7.77 -2.09
C VAL A 276 -20.38 6.78 -1.40
N LYS A 277 -21.33 7.25 -0.59
CA LYS A 277 -22.36 6.39 0.03
C LYS A 277 -23.23 5.67 -1.01
N VAL A 278 -23.57 6.32 -2.13
CA VAL A 278 -24.31 5.66 -3.22
C VAL A 278 -23.48 4.53 -3.84
N VAL A 279 -22.19 4.75 -4.07
CA VAL A 279 -21.26 3.73 -4.56
C VAL A 279 -21.16 2.56 -3.58
N VAL A 280 -20.87 2.83 -2.32
CA VAL A 280 -20.78 1.83 -1.26
C VAL A 280 -22.07 0.99 -1.18
N ARG A 281 -23.24 1.65 -1.21
CA ARG A 281 -24.52 0.96 -1.14
C ARG A 281 -24.71 -0.05 -2.27
N ARG A 282 -24.22 0.25 -3.46
CA ARG A 282 -24.31 -0.62 -4.64
C ARG A 282 -23.28 -1.76 -4.63
N MET A 283 -22.11 -1.55 -3.98
CA MET A 283 -21.01 -2.52 -4.01
C MET A 283 -21.11 -3.56 -2.89
N TYR A 284 -21.24 -3.12 -1.64
CA TYR A 284 -21.24 -4.00 -0.45
C TYR A 284 -22.20 -3.56 0.65
N SER A 285 -23.09 -2.61 0.37
CA SER A 285 -24.13 -2.10 1.27
C SER A 285 -23.61 -1.28 2.45
N ASN A 286 -22.75 -1.84 3.27
CA ASN A 286 -22.07 -1.26 4.42
C ASN A 286 -20.83 -2.09 4.77
N PRO A 287 -19.82 -1.51 5.45
CA PRO A 287 -18.56 -2.21 5.70
C PRO A 287 -18.68 -3.25 6.83
N PRO A 288 -17.75 -4.23 6.87
CA PRO A 288 -17.59 -5.15 8.00
C PRO A 288 -17.13 -4.37 9.24
N GLY A 289 -17.78 -4.60 10.41
CA GLY A 289 -17.56 -3.76 11.58
C GLY A 289 -16.37 -4.14 12.45
N HIS A 290 -15.99 -5.42 12.54
CA HIS A 290 -15.08 -5.93 13.56
C HIS A 290 -13.71 -5.25 13.52
N GLY A 291 -13.02 -5.34 12.39
CA GLY A 291 -11.68 -4.76 12.26
C GLY A 291 -11.65 -3.22 12.41
N GLY A 292 -12.69 -2.53 11.92
CA GLY A 292 -12.81 -1.07 12.14
C GLY A 292 -12.96 -0.69 13.62
N ARG A 293 -13.68 -1.52 14.39
CA ARG A 293 -13.80 -1.33 15.86
C ARG A 293 -12.49 -1.57 16.58
N ILE A 294 -11.69 -2.56 16.17
CA ILE A 294 -10.34 -2.79 16.69
C ILE A 294 -9.47 -1.54 16.50
N VAL A 295 -9.41 -1.03 15.25
CA VAL A 295 -8.64 0.18 14.94
C VAL A 295 -9.13 1.35 15.79
N THR A 296 -10.44 1.60 15.86
CA THR A 296 -11.02 2.69 16.64
C THR A 296 -10.70 2.56 18.14
N HIS A 297 -10.78 1.35 18.68
CA HIS A 297 -10.48 1.09 20.09
C HIS A 297 -9.03 1.43 20.43
N ILE A 298 -8.08 0.94 19.62
CA ILE A 298 -6.66 1.23 19.81
C ILE A 298 -6.38 2.73 19.65
N MET A 299 -6.95 3.37 18.65
CA MET A 299 -6.68 4.78 18.35
C MET A 299 -7.25 5.75 19.38
N LYS A 300 -8.34 5.39 20.07
CA LYS A 300 -8.98 6.22 21.09
C LYS A 300 -8.37 6.06 22.48
N ASP A 301 -7.68 4.97 22.74
CA ASP A 301 -6.95 4.73 24.00
C ASP A 301 -5.49 5.17 23.82
N ALA A 302 -5.06 6.17 24.56
CA ALA A 302 -3.70 6.74 24.45
C ALA A 302 -2.60 5.72 24.78
N ALA A 303 -2.85 4.81 25.71
CA ALA A 303 -1.88 3.79 26.10
C ALA A 303 -1.76 2.70 25.03
N LEU A 304 -2.89 2.22 24.51
CA LEU A 304 -2.91 1.25 23.41
C LEU A 304 -2.33 1.85 22.13
N ARG A 305 -2.65 3.10 21.80
CA ARG A 305 -2.06 3.80 20.66
C ARG A 305 -0.55 3.86 20.75
N ALA A 306 -0.02 4.28 21.89
CA ALA A 306 1.42 4.35 22.12
C ALA A 306 2.07 2.95 22.07
N GLN A 307 1.41 1.90 22.54
CA GLN A 307 1.89 0.53 22.42
C GLN A 307 1.89 0.09 20.96
N TRP A 308 0.83 0.32 20.22
CA TRP A 308 0.74 0.01 18.78
C TRP A 308 1.83 0.70 17.96
N GLU A 309 2.11 1.98 18.23
CA GLU A 309 3.20 2.71 17.57
C GLU A 309 4.58 2.06 17.85
N ARG A 310 4.81 1.54 19.07
CA ARG A 310 6.03 0.77 19.39
C ARG A 310 6.09 -0.58 18.67
N GLU A 311 4.99 -1.33 18.63
CA GLU A 311 4.91 -2.61 17.91
C GLU A 311 5.20 -2.42 16.41
N LEU A 312 4.63 -1.37 15.81
CA LEU A 312 4.89 -1.02 14.42
C LEU A 312 6.35 -0.59 14.18
N ALA A 313 6.93 0.16 15.13
CA ALA A 313 8.35 0.53 15.07
C ALA A 313 9.27 -0.71 15.12
N VAL A 314 8.94 -1.71 15.93
CA VAL A 314 9.68 -2.99 15.95
C VAL A 314 9.64 -3.68 14.58
N MET A 315 8.47 -3.75 13.95
CA MET A 315 8.34 -4.34 12.60
C MET A 315 9.17 -3.56 11.57
N ARG A 316 9.07 -2.23 11.54
CA ARG A 316 9.84 -1.37 10.65
C ARG A 316 11.35 -1.53 10.85
N ASN A 317 11.81 -1.50 12.10
CA ASN A 317 13.23 -1.60 12.43
C ASN A 317 13.78 -2.98 12.04
N ARG A 318 13.01 -4.05 12.24
CA ARG A 318 13.39 -5.38 11.77
C ARG A 318 13.56 -5.41 10.25
N ILE A 319 12.61 -4.88 9.49
CA ILE A 319 12.71 -4.83 8.02
C ILE A 319 13.98 -4.08 7.57
N ASN A 320 14.27 -2.94 8.18
CA ASN A 320 15.46 -2.17 7.85
C ASN A 320 16.75 -2.92 8.25
N GLY A 321 16.77 -3.59 9.40
CA GLY A 321 17.88 -4.45 9.83
C GLY A 321 18.13 -5.62 8.86
N VAL A 322 17.07 -6.26 8.38
CA VAL A 322 17.15 -7.33 7.37
C VAL A 322 17.73 -6.81 6.05
N ARG A 323 17.36 -5.58 5.61
CA ARG A 323 17.96 -4.96 4.42
C ARG A 323 19.48 -4.82 4.55
N SER A 324 19.93 -4.23 5.65
CA SER A 324 21.37 -4.03 5.90
C SER A 324 22.11 -5.37 6.01
N GLN A 325 21.52 -6.35 6.67
CA GLN A 325 22.13 -7.68 6.76
C GLN A 325 22.21 -8.38 5.39
N PHE A 326 21.16 -8.29 4.57
CA PHE A 326 21.15 -8.83 3.22
C PHE A 326 22.24 -8.23 2.34
N VAL A 327 22.38 -6.91 2.34
CA VAL A 327 23.44 -6.20 1.59
C VAL A 327 24.83 -6.62 2.06
N LYS A 328 25.07 -6.65 3.37
CA LYS A 328 26.35 -7.12 3.96
C LYS A 328 26.66 -8.57 3.57
N SER A 329 25.63 -9.45 3.61
CA SER A 329 25.79 -10.86 3.27
C SER A 329 26.13 -11.08 1.80
N LEU A 330 25.55 -10.30 0.87
CA LEU A 330 25.92 -10.35 -0.55
C LEU A 330 27.31 -9.76 -0.81
N HIS A 331 27.65 -8.65 -0.16
CA HIS A 331 28.98 -8.06 -0.25
C HIS A 331 30.08 -9.05 0.20
N ALA A 332 29.85 -9.78 1.30
CA ALA A 332 30.78 -10.80 1.78
C ALA A 332 30.99 -11.98 0.80
N ARG A 333 30.05 -12.17 -0.14
CA ARG A 333 30.11 -13.18 -1.20
C ARG A 333 30.81 -12.67 -2.48
N ASN A 334 31.31 -11.42 -2.48
CA ASN A 334 31.98 -10.78 -3.61
C ASN A 334 31.16 -10.85 -4.91
N VAL A 335 29.84 -10.67 -4.83
CA VAL A 335 28.97 -10.64 -6.01
C VAL A 335 29.30 -9.42 -6.88
N ALA A 336 29.23 -9.58 -8.22
CA ALA A 336 29.59 -8.52 -9.16
C ALA A 336 28.63 -7.32 -9.14
N MET A 337 27.38 -7.53 -8.73
CA MET A 337 26.35 -6.48 -8.66
C MET A 337 26.38 -5.82 -7.28
N ASP A 338 26.44 -4.50 -7.25
CA ASP A 338 26.27 -3.72 -6.03
C ASP A 338 24.79 -3.70 -5.62
N PHE A 339 24.50 -4.10 -4.37
CA PHE A 339 23.16 -4.11 -3.76
C PHE A 339 22.95 -3.00 -2.72
N SER A 340 23.90 -2.07 -2.54
CA SER A 340 23.83 -1.00 -1.54
C SER A 340 22.56 -0.13 -1.67
N PHE A 341 22.04 0.04 -2.89
CA PHE A 341 20.79 0.76 -3.15
C PHE A 341 19.59 0.21 -2.38
N ILE A 342 19.59 -1.07 -2.01
CA ILE A 342 18.50 -1.70 -1.25
C ILE A 342 18.39 -1.09 0.15
N GLU A 343 19.46 -0.65 0.78
CA GLU A 343 19.44 0.00 2.10
C GLU A 343 18.68 1.33 2.11
N HIS A 344 18.59 1.99 0.94
CA HIS A 344 17.86 3.26 0.78
C HIS A 344 16.37 3.07 0.45
N GLN A 345 15.96 1.85 0.12
CA GLN A 345 14.55 1.55 -0.17
C GLN A 345 13.73 1.44 1.12
N ARG A 346 12.43 1.70 1.03
CA ARG A 346 11.51 1.78 2.17
C ARG A 346 10.39 0.75 2.08
N GLY A 347 9.84 0.38 3.25
CA GLY A 347 8.70 -0.53 3.33
C GLY A 347 9.09 -2.01 3.19
N MET A 348 8.11 -2.89 2.98
CA MET A 348 8.34 -4.34 2.95
C MET A 348 9.00 -4.84 1.68
N PHE A 349 8.91 -4.09 0.57
CA PHE A 349 9.43 -4.54 -0.71
C PHE A 349 10.74 -3.89 -1.08
N SER A 350 11.53 -4.65 -1.84
CA SER A 350 12.68 -4.15 -2.59
C SER A 350 12.62 -4.65 -4.02
N PHE A 351 13.07 -3.80 -4.92
CA PHE A 351 13.26 -4.15 -6.32
C PHE A 351 14.73 -4.53 -6.50
N SER A 352 15.02 -5.84 -6.56
CA SER A 352 16.40 -6.36 -6.43
C SER A 352 17.29 -6.06 -7.64
N GLY A 353 16.68 -5.76 -8.80
CA GLY A 353 17.41 -5.59 -10.06
C GLY A 353 17.83 -6.90 -10.73
N LEU A 354 17.36 -8.04 -10.21
CA LEU A 354 17.55 -9.34 -10.87
C LEU A 354 16.66 -9.44 -12.13
N THR A 355 17.20 -10.07 -13.17
CA THR A 355 16.48 -10.34 -14.42
C THR A 355 15.43 -11.41 -14.23
N ASP A 356 14.43 -11.48 -15.13
CA ASP A 356 13.42 -12.53 -15.11
C ASP A 356 14.04 -13.93 -15.26
N HIS A 357 15.13 -14.07 -15.99
CA HIS A 357 15.89 -15.33 -16.09
C HIS A 357 16.46 -15.76 -14.74
N GLN A 358 17.05 -14.83 -14.01
CA GLN A 358 17.60 -15.08 -12.67
C GLN A 358 16.50 -15.38 -11.66
N VAL A 359 15.37 -14.65 -11.71
CA VAL A 359 14.19 -14.92 -10.87
C VAL A 359 13.61 -16.31 -11.16
N LYS A 360 13.54 -16.71 -12.44
CA LYS A 360 13.11 -18.05 -12.83
C LYS A 360 14.05 -19.13 -12.29
N PHE A 361 15.36 -18.95 -12.39
CA PHE A 361 16.35 -19.88 -11.82
C PHE A 361 16.17 -20.03 -10.29
N LEU A 362 16.02 -18.93 -9.56
CA LEU A 362 15.79 -18.94 -8.12
C LEU A 362 14.55 -19.74 -7.75
N LYS A 363 13.47 -19.59 -8.50
CA LYS A 363 12.25 -20.37 -8.28
C LYS A 363 12.44 -21.85 -8.62
N ASP A 364 12.90 -22.17 -9.84
CA ASP A 364 12.85 -23.53 -10.37
C ASP A 364 13.96 -24.42 -9.81
N SER A 365 15.15 -23.84 -9.52
CA SER A 365 16.33 -24.60 -9.06
C SER A 365 16.57 -24.46 -7.56
N LYS A 366 16.08 -23.37 -6.93
CA LYS A 366 16.35 -23.07 -5.52
C LYS A 366 15.08 -22.98 -4.67
N ALA A 367 13.90 -23.16 -5.23
CA ALA A 367 12.62 -23.01 -4.52
C ALA A 367 12.49 -21.66 -3.77
N ILE A 368 13.11 -20.59 -4.32
CA ILE A 368 13.00 -19.23 -3.80
C ILE A 368 12.00 -18.47 -4.67
N TYR A 369 10.85 -18.17 -4.08
CA TYR A 369 9.70 -17.60 -4.77
C TYR A 369 9.71 -16.08 -4.62
N MET A 370 9.91 -15.36 -5.72
CA MET A 370 9.81 -13.90 -5.79
C MET A 370 9.05 -13.48 -7.07
N VAL A 371 8.52 -12.27 -7.08
CA VAL A 371 7.71 -11.79 -8.20
C VAL A 371 8.61 -11.40 -9.37
N GLY A 372 8.13 -11.57 -10.60
CA GLY A 372 8.80 -11.14 -11.82
C GLY A 372 9.28 -9.68 -11.74
N GLY A 373 10.31 -9.33 -12.51
CA GLY A 373 10.99 -8.05 -12.41
C GLY A 373 11.87 -7.91 -11.17
N GLY A 374 12.03 -8.96 -10.35
CA GLY A 374 12.91 -8.96 -9.18
C GLY A 374 12.35 -8.31 -7.92
N ARG A 375 11.02 -8.14 -7.80
CA ARG A 375 10.41 -7.68 -6.54
C ARG A 375 10.49 -8.76 -5.47
N MET A 376 11.06 -8.42 -4.32
CA MET A 376 11.12 -9.30 -3.15
C MET A 376 10.52 -8.63 -1.91
N ASN A 377 9.87 -9.43 -1.07
CA ASN A 377 9.50 -9.04 0.28
C ASN A 377 10.70 -9.25 1.21
N VAL A 378 11.30 -8.15 1.66
CA VAL A 378 12.45 -8.18 2.57
C VAL A 378 12.11 -8.84 3.90
N ALA A 379 10.89 -8.65 4.41
CA ALA A 379 10.45 -9.27 5.65
C ALA A 379 10.42 -10.82 5.59
N GLY A 380 10.35 -11.42 4.39
CA GLY A 380 10.41 -12.88 4.21
C GLY A 380 11.78 -13.50 4.46
N MET A 381 12.82 -12.68 4.57
CA MET A 381 14.15 -13.15 4.97
C MET A 381 14.25 -13.22 6.49
N THR A 382 14.78 -14.35 6.98
CA THR A 382 14.95 -14.66 8.40
C THR A 382 16.40 -15.07 8.66
N PRO A 383 16.87 -15.10 9.92
CA PRO A 383 18.19 -15.60 10.23
C PRO A 383 18.45 -17.03 9.69
N SER A 384 17.43 -17.86 9.64
CA SER A 384 17.54 -19.26 9.20
C SER A 384 17.64 -19.43 7.68
N ASN A 385 17.16 -18.48 6.87
CA ASN A 385 17.16 -18.58 5.41
C ASN A 385 18.08 -17.57 4.70
N MET A 386 18.62 -16.57 5.40
CA MET A 386 19.41 -15.47 4.82
C MET A 386 20.60 -15.97 4.00
N ASP A 387 21.40 -16.88 4.58
CA ASP A 387 22.58 -17.40 3.86
C ASP A 387 22.16 -18.18 2.62
N TYR A 388 21.15 -19.02 2.72
CA TYR A 388 20.63 -19.79 1.57
C TYR A 388 20.13 -18.86 0.45
N VAL A 389 19.42 -17.79 0.79
CA VAL A 389 18.94 -16.80 -0.19
C VAL A 389 20.12 -16.09 -0.84
N CYS A 390 21.11 -15.64 -0.06
CA CYS A 390 22.26 -14.93 -0.59
C CYS A 390 23.18 -15.81 -1.45
N ASP A 391 23.42 -17.08 -1.06
CA ASP A 391 24.16 -18.05 -1.86
C ASP A 391 23.47 -18.30 -3.21
N SER A 392 22.14 -18.49 -3.18
CA SER A 392 21.36 -18.72 -4.39
C SER A 392 21.34 -17.52 -5.33
N ILE A 393 21.30 -16.30 -4.78
CA ILE A 393 21.41 -15.06 -5.59
C ILE A 393 22.81 -14.94 -6.20
N ALA A 394 23.87 -15.25 -5.43
CA ALA A 394 25.23 -15.23 -5.94
C ALA A 394 25.43 -16.23 -7.09
N GLU A 395 24.77 -17.39 -7.06
CA GLU A 395 24.77 -18.33 -8.20
C GLU A 395 23.96 -17.76 -9.38
N ALA A 396 22.77 -17.20 -9.13
CA ALA A 396 21.92 -16.64 -10.18
C ALA A 396 22.60 -15.49 -10.96
N LEU A 397 23.46 -14.70 -10.29
CA LEU A 397 24.20 -13.61 -10.92
C LEU A 397 25.30 -14.06 -11.87
N LYS A 398 25.64 -15.34 -11.90
CA LYS A 398 26.61 -15.94 -12.82
C LYS A 398 25.98 -16.41 -14.14
N LEU A 399 24.64 -16.38 -14.22
CA LEU A 399 23.87 -16.73 -15.42
C LEU A 399 23.73 -15.54 -16.36
#